data_8ff08f96c282cec190be387cd25b378c
#
_entry.id   8ff08f96c282cec190be387cd25b378c
#
_cell.length_a   1.000
_cell.length_b   1.000
_cell.length_c   1.000
_cell.angle_alpha   90.00
_cell.angle_beta   90.00
_cell.angle_gamma   90.00
#
_symmetry.space_group_name_H-M   'P 1'
#
loop_
_entity.id
_entity.type
_entity.pdbx_description
1 polymer ?
#
loop_
_entity_poly.entity_id
_entity_poly.type
_entity_poly.pdbx_seq_one_letter_code
_entity_poly.pdbx_strand_id
1 'polypeptide(L)'
;MSEVTAYKMVELMKGVVQSGTGIRLRSYYGFNNPIAGKTGTTQKQSDGYFMGITPDLTTGVWVGAEDRSVHFRSTYLGQGSHTALPIWALYMKKVYADKSLGISQGDFPKPNVPGLDLNFDCDRYENKESIEYIDEF
;
A
#
# COMPACT_ATOMS: atom_id res chain seq x y z
N MET A 1 -7.72 -0.52 17.05
CA MET A 1 -7.35 0.68 16.28
C MET A 1 -8.61 1.53 16.10
N SER A 2 -8.54 2.86 16.25
CA SER A 2 -9.70 3.72 16.00
C SER A 2 -9.95 3.85 14.49
N GLU A 3 -11.20 4.20 14.11
CA GLU A 3 -11.58 4.45 12.71
C GLU A 3 -10.72 5.56 12.09
N VAL A 4 -10.46 6.63 12.84
CA VAL A 4 -9.60 7.73 12.42
C VAL A 4 -8.18 7.27 12.12
N THR A 5 -7.60 6.45 13.00
CA THR A 5 -6.24 5.93 12.81
C THR A 5 -6.19 5.00 11.59
N ALA A 6 -7.19 4.14 11.41
CA ALA A 6 -7.28 3.26 10.25
C ALA A 6 -7.37 4.06 8.95
N TYR A 7 -8.20 5.10 8.93
CA TYR A 7 -8.35 5.96 7.76
C TYR A 7 -7.06 6.72 7.42
N LYS A 8 -6.37 7.29 8.43
CA LYS A 8 -5.07 7.94 8.23
C LYS A 8 -4.02 6.96 7.65
N MET A 9 -4.00 5.73 8.13
CA MET A 9 -3.10 4.69 7.58
C MET A 9 -3.45 4.36 6.13
N VAL A 10 -4.71 4.25 5.80
CA VAL A 10 -5.16 4.02 4.40
C VAL A 10 -4.70 5.17 3.50
N GLU A 11 -4.87 6.43 3.92
CA GLU A 11 -4.42 7.59 3.15
C GLU A 11 -2.89 7.58 2.92
N LEU A 12 -2.09 7.26 3.94
CA LEU A 12 -0.64 7.06 3.77
C LEU A 12 -0.32 5.93 2.79
N MET A 13 -1.05 4.82 2.87
CA MET A 13 -0.85 3.67 1.98
C MET A 13 -1.33 3.95 0.53
N LYS A 14 -2.28 4.87 0.33
CA LYS A 14 -2.62 5.38 -1.01
C LYS A 14 -1.42 6.10 -1.65
N GLY A 15 -0.63 6.83 -0.86
CA GLY A 15 0.62 7.46 -1.30
C GLY A 15 1.62 6.47 -1.89
N VAL A 16 1.73 5.25 -1.32
CA VAL A 16 2.59 4.19 -1.86
C VAL A 16 2.23 3.83 -3.30
N VAL A 17 0.94 3.83 -3.64
CA VAL A 17 0.42 3.52 -4.97
C VAL A 17 0.48 4.73 -5.90
N GLN A 18 0.38 5.95 -5.37
CA GLN A 18 0.38 7.18 -6.17
C GLN A 18 1.78 7.59 -6.63
N SER A 19 2.76 7.53 -5.74
CA SER A 19 4.12 8.01 -6.00
C SER A 19 5.23 7.14 -5.41
N GLY A 20 4.89 6.10 -4.65
CA GLY A 20 5.83 5.21 -4.00
C GLY A 20 6.12 3.93 -4.78
N THR A 21 6.52 2.88 -4.05
CA THR A 21 6.91 1.58 -4.62
C THR A 21 5.79 0.83 -5.35
N GLY A 22 4.54 1.25 -5.18
CA GLY A 22 3.36 0.71 -5.88
C GLY A 22 2.97 1.47 -7.15
N ILE A 23 3.72 2.50 -7.56
CA ILE A 23 3.40 3.37 -8.71
C ILE A 23 3.10 2.62 -10.01
N ARG A 24 3.65 1.41 -10.19
CA ARG A 24 3.39 0.58 -11.35
C ARG A 24 1.91 0.21 -11.53
N LEU A 25 1.12 0.21 -10.47
CA LEU A 25 -0.34 0.04 -10.59
C LEU A 25 -0.96 1.15 -11.44
N ARG A 26 -0.45 2.38 -11.31
CA ARG A 26 -0.88 3.55 -12.11
C ARG A 26 -0.25 3.52 -13.51
N SER A 27 1.09 3.55 -13.55
CA SER A 27 1.85 3.82 -14.77
C SER A 27 1.85 2.65 -15.76
N TYR A 28 1.79 1.41 -15.29
CA TYR A 28 1.87 0.23 -16.15
C TYR A 28 0.56 -0.53 -16.25
N TYR A 29 -0.17 -0.69 -15.15
CA TYR A 29 -1.42 -1.46 -15.12
C TYR A 29 -2.69 -0.62 -15.34
N GLY A 30 -2.59 0.71 -15.29
CA GLY A 30 -3.68 1.63 -15.64
C GLY A 30 -4.82 1.72 -14.62
N PHE A 31 -4.56 1.39 -13.35
CA PHE A 31 -5.54 1.59 -12.29
C PHE A 31 -5.65 3.09 -11.95
N ASN A 32 -6.84 3.65 -12.03
CA ASN A 32 -7.11 5.06 -11.71
C ASN A 32 -7.94 5.24 -10.43
N ASN A 33 -8.57 4.18 -9.95
CA ASN A 33 -9.36 4.20 -8.72
C ASN A 33 -8.47 4.27 -7.46
N PRO A 34 -9.01 4.71 -6.32
CA PRO A 34 -8.31 4.67 -5.04
C PRO A 34 -7.90 3.24 -4.66
N ILE A 35 -6.63 3.06 -4.42
CA ILE A 35 -6.04 1.81 -3.94
C ILE A 35 -4.99 2.18 -2.90
N ALA A 36 -5.09 1.60 -1.73
CA ALA A 36 -4.05 1.62 -0.73
C ALA A 36 -3.21 0.33 -0.83
N GLY A 37 -1.92 0.39 -0.55
CA GLY A 37 -1.13 -0.83 -0.64
C GLY A 37 0.28 -0.69 -0.07
N LYS A 38 0.94 -1.82 0.10
CA LYS A 38 2.32 -1.88 0.56
C LYS A 38 3.06 -3.05 -0.07
N THR A 39 4.24 -2.76 -0.60
CA THR A 39 5.19 -3.79 -1.04
C THR A 39 6.01 -4.30 0.15
N GLY A 40 6.40 -5.56 0.09
CA GLY A 40 7.36 -6.16 1.00
C GLY A 40 8.44 -6.90 0.22
N THR A 41 9.66 -6.88 0.73
CA THR A 41 10.77 -7.65 0.19
C THR A 41 11.63 -8.08 1.35
N THR A 42 11.89 -9.36 1.48
CA THR A 42 12.77 -9.87 2.53
C THR A 42 14.24 -9.73 2.12
N GLN A 43 15.12 -9.92 3.10
CA GLN A 43 16.56 -9.89 2.87
C GLN A 43 16.96 -10.93 1.80
N LYS A 44 17.95 -10.59 0.98
CA LYS A 44 18.39 -11.37 -0.17
C LYS A 44 17.31 -11.67 -1.22
N GLN A 45 16.19 -10.94 -1.17
CA GLN A 45 15.09 -11.08 -2.13
C GLN A 45 14.53 -12.51 -2.22
N SER A 46 14.47 -13.23 -1.10
CA SER A 46 13.88 -14.57 -1.05
C SER A 46 12.35 -14.54 -1.15
N ASP A 47 11.73 -13.45 -0.64
CA ASP A 47 10.29 -13.28 -0.69
C ASP A 47 9.91 -11.88 -1.17
N GLY A 48 8.93 -11.82 -2.03
CA GLY A 48 8.27 -10.60 -2.47
C GLY A 48 6.79 -10.60 -2.03
N TYR A 49 6.34 -9.50 -1.45
CA TYR A 49 4.94 -9.32 -1.03
C TYR A 49 4.33 -8.10 -1.68
N PHE A 50 3.04 -8.16 -1.91
CA PHE A 50 2.21 -7.00 -2.11
C PHE A 50 0.87 -7.19 -1.42
N MET A 51 0.55 -6.26 -0.51
CA MET A 51 -0.77 -6.15 0.10
C MET A 51 -1.50 -4.97 -0.54
N GLY A 52 -2.68 -5.22 -1.09
CA GLY A 52 -3.53 -4.19 -1.68
C GLY A 52 -4.89 -4.16 -1.00
N ILE A 53 -5.37 -2.95 -0.75
CA ILE A 53 -6.61 -2.66 -0.05
C ILE A 53 -7.46 -1.77 -0.93
N THR A 54 -8.70 -2.14 -1.11
CA THR A 54 -9.77 -1.33 -1.68
C THR A 54 -10.88 -1.20 -0.64
N PRO A 55 -11.91 -0.35 -0.82
CA PRO A 55 -12.98 -0.21 0.16
C PRO A 55 -13.64 -1.54 0.54
N ASP A 56 -13.79 -2.46 -0.40
CA ASP A 56 -14.56 -3.69 -0.23
C ASP A 56 -13.68 -4.95 -0.14
N LEU A 57 -12.39 -4.85 -0.46
CA LEU A 57 -11.54 -6.04 -0.60
C LEU A 57 -10.11 -5.77 -0.16
N THR A 58 -9.60 -6.61 0.73
CA THR A 58 -8.18 -6.68 1.09
C THR A 58 -7.60 -7.98 0.57
N THR A 59 -6.54 -7.88 -0.22
CA THR A 59 -5.87 -9.04 -0.80
C THR A 59 -4.37 -8.94 -0.71
N GLY A 60 -3.72 -10.08 -0.54
CA GLY A 60 -2.28 -10.18 -0.49
C GLY A 60 -1.75 -11.19 -1.50
N VAL A 61 -0.58 -10.92 -2.03
CA VAL A 61 0.18 -11.84 -2.88
C VAL A 61 1.57 -12.02 -2.27
N TRP A 62 1.99 -13.26 -2.19
CA TRP A 62 3.33 -13.67 -1.84
C TRP A 62 3.97 -14.43 -3.00
N VAL A 63 5.22 -14.12 -3.28
CA VAL A 63 6.08 -14.82 -4.22
C VAL A 63 7.37 -15.17 -3.50
N GLY A 64 7.65 -16.44 -3.40
CA GLY A 64 8.84 -16.96 -2.70
C GLY A 64 8.95 -18.46 -2.88
N ALA A 65 9.90 -19.05 -2.19
CA ALA A 65 10.09 -20.49 -2.12
C ALA A 65 10.03 -20.97 -0.66
N GLU A 66 9.78 -22.25 -0.46
CA GLU A 66 9.77 -22.86 0.86
C GLU A 66 11.14 -22.70 1.57
N ASP A 67 12.21 -22.86 0.80
CA ASP A 67 13.57 -22.65 1.30
C ASP A 67 14.08 -21.26 0.91
N ARG A 68 14.50 -20.47 1.91
CA ARG A 68 15.04 -19.11 1.73
C ARG A 68 16.39 -19.06 1.01
N SER A 69 17.07 -20.19 0.81
CA SER A 69 18.26 -20.26 -0.04
C SER A 69 17.92 -20.04 -1.50
N VAL A 70 16.66 -20.29 -1.89
CA VAL A 70 16.13 -19.98 -3.21
C VAL A 70 15.73 -18.49 -3.22
N HIS A 71 16.50 -17.68 -3.92
CA HIS A 71 16.27 -16.23 -3.97
C HIS A 71 16.65 -15.63 -5.33
N PHE A 72 16.13 -14.46 -5.58
CA PHE A 72 16.51 -13.69 -6.77
C PHE A 72 17.93 -13.11 -6.62
N ARG A 73 18.64 -13.01 -7.74
CA ARG A 73 20.03 -12.52 -7.75
C ARG A 73 20.16 -11.00 -7.56
N SER A 74 19.08 -10.25 -7.68
CA SER A 74 19.09 -8.80 -7.51
C SER A 74 17.78 -8.28 -6.93
N THR A 75 17.83 -7.15 -6.24
CA THR A 75 16.64 -6.45 -5.74
C THR A 75 15.68 -6.11 -6.88
N TYR A 76 16.19 -5.70 -8.03
CA TYR A 76 15.35 -5.37 -9.19
C TYR A 76 14.46 -6.54 -9.62
N LEU A 77 14.98 -7.77 -9.63
CA LEU A 77 14.22 -8.95 -10.02
C LEU A 77 13.29 -9.45 -8.91
N GLY A 78 13.71 -9.36 -7.64
CA GLY A 78 13.04 -10.02 -6.54
C GLY A 78 12.18 -9.10 -5.65
N GLN A 79 12.22 -7.78 -5.86
CA GLN A 79 11.39 -6.88 -5.05
C GLN A 79 9.90 -7.10 -5.30
N GLY A 80 9.08 -6.94 -4.25
CA GLY A 80 7.64 -7.19 -4.31
C GLY A 80 6.89 -6.37 -5.36
N SER A 81 7.41 -5.19 -5.74
CA SER A 81 6.87 -4.37 -6.84
C SER A 81 7.08 -5.00 -8.22
N HIS A 82 7.99 -5.95 -8.38
CA HIS A 82 8.29 -6.65 -9.64
C HIS A 82 7.82 -8.11 -9.64
N THR A 83 7.55 -8.68 -8.49
CA THR A 83 7.11 -10.07 -8.33
C THR A 83 5.64 -10.17 -7.95
N ALA A 84 5.28 -9.80 -6.74
CA ALA A 84 3.93 -9.95 -6.19
C ALA A 84 2.92 -8.92 -6.74
N LEU A 85 3.32 -7.65 -6.89
CA LEU A 85 2.43 -6.60 -7.39
C LEU A 85 1.87 -6.88 -8.79
N PRO A 86 2.63 -7.38 -9.79
CA PRO A 86 2.09 -7.78 -11.10
C PRO A 86 0.97 -8.80 -11.00
N ILE A 87 1.13 -9.80 -10.16
CA ILE A 87 0.12 -10.85 -9.95
C ILE A 87 -1.14 -10.26 -9.34
N TRP A 88 -0.97 -9.42 -8.32
CA TRP A 88 -2.08 -8.68 -7.71
C TRP A 88 -2.82 -7.81 -8.73
N ALA A 89 -2.10 -7.11 -9.58
CA ALA A 89 -2.69 -6.26 -10.61
C ALA A 89 -3.54 -7.05 -11.61
N LEU A 90 -3.03 -8.19 -12.09
CA LEU A 90 -3.76 -9.06 -13.01
C LEU A 90 -4.99 -9.69 -12.35
N TYR A 91 -4.87 -10.08 -11.08
CA TYR A 91 -5.99 -10.56 -10.28
C TYR A 91 -7.09 -9.49 -10.17
N MET A 92 -6.73 -8.27 -9.74
CA MET A 92 -7.70 -7.19 -9.56
C MET A 92 -8.35 -6.72 -10.87
N LYS A 93 -7.65 -6.80 -12.00
CA LYS A 93 -8.29 -6.57 -13.31
C LYS A 93 -9.43 -7.55 -13.57
N LYS A 94 -9.26 -8.83 -13.21
CA LYS A 94 -10.32 -9.83 -13.34
C LYS A 94 -11.45 -9.57 -12.35
N VAL A 95 -11.12 -9.23 -11.10
CA VAL A 95 -12.12 -8.88 -10.07
C VAL A 95 -12.99 -7.70 -10.53
N TYR A 96 -12.39 -6.63 -11.04
CA TYR A 96 -13.15 -5.47 -11.52
C TYR A 96 -13.91 -5.72 -12.83
N ALA A 97 -13.49 -6.69 -13.63
CA ALA A 97 -14.21 -7.10 -14.84
C ALA A 97 -15.48 -7.90 -14.51
N ASP A 98 -15.48 -8.66 -13.43
CA ASP A 98 -16.62 -9.45 -12.98
C ASP A 98 -17.55 -8.61 -12.10
N LYS A 99 -18.58 -8.07 -12.71
CA LYS A 99 -19.58 -7.23 -12.03
C LYS A 99 -20.43 -7.98 -11.01
N SER A 100 -20.49 -9.30 -11.07
CA SER A 100 -21.25 -10.12 -10.12
C SER A 100 -20.65 -10.09 -8.71
N LEU A 101 -19.35 -9.76 -8.58
CA LEU A 101 -18.66 -9.66 -7.31
C LEU A 101 -19.00 -8.38 -6.52
N GLY A 102 -19.57 -7.37 -7.18
CA GLY A 102 -20.01 -6.13 -6.51
C GLY A 102 -18.88 -5.29 -5.92
N ILE A 103 -17.62 -5.53 -6.31
CA ILE A 103 -16.46 -4.78 -5.80
C ILE A 103 -16.40 -3.39 -6.40
N SER A 104 -16.50 -2.37 -5.55
CA SER A 104 -16.48 -0.97 -5.92
C SER A 104 -15.10 -0.50 -6.37
N GLN A 105 -15.10 0.52 -7.24
CA GLN A 105 -13.91 1.31 -7.57
C GLN A 105 -13.98 2.72 -6.95
N GLY A 106 -14.88 2.92 -5.98
CA GLY A 106 -15.00 4.17 -5.23
C GLY A 106 -13.85 4.43 -4.27
N ASP A 107 -13.94 5.56 -3.54
CA ASP A 107 -12.95 5.87 -2.50
C ASP A 107 -13.33 5.25 -1.15
N PHE A 108 -12.38 5.23 -0.25
CA PHE A 108 -12.57 4.74 1.11
C PHE A 108 -13.53 5.64 1.90
N PRO A 109 -14.42 5.07 2.73
CA PRO A 109 -15.34 5.86 3.54
C PRO A 109 -14.55 6.73 4.52
N LYS A 110 -14.80 8.04 4.49
CA LYS A 110 -14.15 8.99 5.38
C LYS A 110 -14.89 9.05 6.73
N PRO A 111 -14.16 8.95 7.86
CA PRO A 111 -14.77 9.12 9.17
C PRO A 111 -15.43 10.51 9.34
N ASN A 112 -16.61 10.54 9.94
CA ASN A 112 -17.29 11.79 10.23
C ASN A 112 -16.77 12.41 11.55
N VAL A 113 -15.52 12.88 11.52
CA VAL A 113 -14.87 13.51 12.68
C VAL A 113 -14.53 14.96 12.33
N PRO A 114 -15.07 15.94 13.06
CA PRO A 114 -14.71 17.34 12.86
C PRO A 114 -13.22 17.58 13.05
N GLY A 115 -12.60 18.33 12.14
CA GLY A 115 -11.19 18.70 12.25
C GLY A 115 -10.21 17.55 11.91
N LEU A 116 -10.64 16.51 11.22
CA LEU A 116 -9.75 15.44 10.77
C LEU A 116 -8.66 16.02 9.85
N ASP A 117 -7.46 16.17 10.40
CA ASP A 117 -6.28 16.61 9.66
C ASP A 117 -5.68 15.43 8.89
N LEU A 118 -5.67 15.54 7.57
CA LEU A 118 -5.07 14.59 6.62
C LEU A 118 -3.84 15.18 5.92
N ASN A 119 -3.30 16.26 6.44
CA ASN A 119 -2.08 16.83 5.90
C ASN A 119 -0.89 15.97 6.33
N PHE A 120 -0.30 15.29 5.37
CA PHE A 120 0.90 14.46 5.52
C PHE A 120 2.15 15.14 4.94
N ASP A 121 2.12 16.48 4.84
CA ASP A 121 3.26 17.26 4.36
C ASP A 121 4.37 17.26 5.42
N CYS A 122 5.50 16.64 5.08
CA CYS A 122 6.65 16.53 5.99
C CYS A 122 7.28 17.89 6.27
N ASP A 123 7.27 18.81 5.31
CA ASP A 123 7.88 20.15 5.48
C ASP A 123 7.22 20.94 6.62
N ARG A 124 5.96 20.62 6.93
CA ARG A 124 5.24 21.21 8.06
C ARG A 124 5.82 20.80 9.42
N TYR A 125 6.51 19.67 9.48
CA TYR A 125 7.08 19.13 10.71
C TYR A 125 8.56 19.48 10.87
N GLU A 126 9.28 19.78 9.79
CA GLU A 126 10.69 20.17 9.84
C GLU A 126 10.90 21.57 10.43
N ASN A 127 9.90 22.45 10.33
CA ASN A 127 9.94 23.84 10.84
C ASN A 127 9.43 24.01 12.27
N LYS A 128 9.11 22.97 13.00
CA LYS A 128 8.87 23.04 14.43
C LYS A 128 10.19 22.98 15.17
N GLU A 129 10.73 24.14 15.51
CA GLU A 129 11.80 24.28 16.48
C GLU A 129 11.45 23.48 17.74
N SER A 130 12.36 22.58 18.10
CA SER A 130 12.42 21.82 19.35
C SER A 130 11.09 21.20 19.81
N ILE A 131 10.91 19.94 19.51
CA ILE A 131 10.07 19.08 20.34
C ILE A 131 10.75 19.07 21.73
N GLU A 132 10.17 19.78 22.70
CA GLU A 132 10.48 19.55 24.11
C GLU A 132 10.17 18.08 24.37
N TYR A 133 11.21 17.30 24.61
CA TYR A 133 11.07 15.97 25.17
C TYR A 133 10.43 16.14 26.54
N ILE A 134 9.13 15.88 26.62
CA ILE A 134 8.50 15.67 27.91
C ILE A 134 8.93 14.27 28.34
N ASP A 135 9.97 14.21 29.15
CA ASP A 135 10.28 13.07 29.98
C ASP A 135 9.17 12.94 31.03
N GLU A 136 8.13 12.14 30.72
CA GLU A 136 7.24 11.60 31.74
C GLU A 136 7.20 10.08 31.59
N PHE A 137 7.83 9.43 32.55
CA PHE A 137 7.72 8.02 32.87
C PHE A 137 6.38 7.68 33.50
#